data_30e950d606704b3f6aa0874864723289
#
_entry.id   30e950d606704b3f6aa0874864723289
#
_cell.length_a   1.000
_cell.length_b   1.000
_cell.length_c   1.000
_cell.angle_alpha   90.00
_cell.angle_beta   90.00
_cell.angle_gamma   90.00
#
_symmetry.space_group_name_H-M   'P 1'
#
loop_
_entity.id
_entity.type
_entity.pdbx_description
1 polymer ?
#
loop_
_entity_poly.entity_id
_entity_poly.type
_entity_poly.pdbx_seq_one_letter_code
_entity_poly.pdbx_strand_id
1 'polypeptide(L)'
;MMFRRLFLIVSAGLFAVPCYAEVVRIEVKSRADLLAGKSFGSAGAYEKLSGKIYFAVDPRNSANRIIADIDNAPKNAAGKVEFSSDFYIIKPKELKNGNGSVLFEVSNRGNKGMLGFFDFASASLAPQNASDFGDGFLLEQGFTLVWIGWQFDVPSREGGLRAYLPIAREVDGRPIQGLVRSDFEPVEKIAEASLADRGHMAYAVADPKDPANVLTVRDTADGPRRTIARDLWEFTPDGRSVRMPQGFEPRKIYEVVYKSQDPPVAGLGLAAVRDAISHLKYGTAPELSIPSGVLKHAIGFGASQSGRFLRTYVYDGFNEDESHRRVFDGLMIERAASARGS
;
A
#
# COMPACT_ATOMS: atom_id res chain seq x y z
N MET A 1 -68.43 13.66 -32.80
CA MET A 1 -67.91 13.74 -31.43
C MET A 1 -66.66 12.84 -31.38
N MET A 2 -65.46 13.41 -31.54
CA MET A 2 -64.23 12.63 -31.75
C MET A 2 -63.37 12.76 -30.46
N PHE A 3 -63.23 11.68 -29.68
CA PHE A 3 -62.40 11.63 -28.50
C PHE A 3 -60.93 11.46 -28.88
N ARG A 4 -60.10 12.50 -28.67
CA ARG A 4 -58.64 12.42 -28.74
C ARG A 4 -58.12 11.82 -27.41
N ARG A 5 -57.54 10.61 -27.49
CA ARG A 5 -56.77 10.01 -26.37
C ARG A 5 -55.36 10.64 -26.35
N LEU A 6 -55.05 11.34 -25.28
CA LEU A 6 -53.73 11.89 -24.98
C LEU A 6 -52.88 10.75 -24.37
N PHE A 7 -51.85 10.29 -25.08
CA PHE A 7 -50.88 9.38 -24.50
C PHE A 7 -49.80 10.19 -23.76
N LEU A 8 -49.75 10.07 -22.46
CA LEU A 8 -48.66 10.59 -21.61
C LEU A 8 -47.51 9.59 -21.67
N ILE A 9 -46.40 9.96 -22.37
CA ILE A 9 -45.15 9.21 -22.34
C ILE A 9 -44.39 9.68 -21.09
N VAL A 10 -44.40 8.88 -20.03
CA VAL A 10 -43.51 9.05 -18.88
C VAL A 10 -42.15 8.49 -19.26
N SER A 11 -41.22 9.33 -19.66
CA SER A 11 -39.82 8.94 -19.80
C SER A 11 -39.21 8.79 -18.41
N ALA A 12 -39.03 7.54 -17.97
CA ALA A 12 -38.20 7.20 -16.80
C ALA A 12 -36.75 7.51 -17.17
N GLY A 13 -36.25 8.69 -16.78
CA GLY A 13 -34.84 9.00 -16.86
C GLY A 13 -34.08 8.07 -15.92
N LEU A 14 -33.32 7.11 -16.47
CA LEU A 14 -32.28 6.43 -15.71
C LEU A 14 -31.25 7.49 -15.33
N PHE A 15 -31.31 7.95 -14.09
CA PHE A 15 -30.17 8.64 -13.49
C PHE A 15 -29.08 7.58 -13.30
N ALA A 16 -28.13 7.54 -14.23
CA ALA A 16 -26.86 6.86 -14.00
C ALA A 16 -26.21 7.56 -12.81
N VAL A 17 -26.26 6.97 -11.64
CA VAL A 17 -25.45 7.40 -10.49
C VAL A 17 -24.01 7.21 -10.94
N PRO A 18 -23.18 8.26 -11.00
CA PRO A 18 -21.79 8.11 -11.38
C PRO A 18 -21.13 7.19 -10.36
N CYS A 19 -20.68 6.04 -10.84
CA CYS A 19 -19.98 5.04 -10.04
C CYS A 19 -18.54 5.51 -9.90
N TYR A 20 -18.28 6.35 -8.90
CA TYR A 20 -16.93 6.81 -8.56
C TYR A 20 -16.13 5.64 -7.98
N ALA A 21 -14.81 5.62 -8.24
CA ALA A 21 -13.84 4.85 -7.46
C ALA A 21 -14.04 5.17 -5.99
N GLU A 22 -14.41 4.18 -5.18
CA GLU A 22 -15.03 4.51 -3.91
C GLU A 22 -14.16 4.07 -2.75
N VAL A 23 -13.71 5.09 -2.03
CA VAL A 23 -13.61 4.95 -0.58
C VAL A 23 -15.05 4.74 -0.09
N VAL A 24 -15.37 3.50 0.28
CA VAL A 24 -16.73 3.13 0.70
C VAL A 24 -16.96 3.36 2.19
N ARG A 25 -15.88 3.41 2.99
CA ARG A 25 -15.95 3.65 4.43
C ARG A 25 -14.59 4.07 4.98
N ILE A 26 -14.61 4.99 5.93
CA ILE A 26 -13.46 5.35 6.76
C ILE A 26 -13.80 5.00 8.20
N GLU A 27 -12.90 4.30 8.88
CA GLU A 27 -13.02 3.94 10.29
C GLU A 27 -11.86 4.58 11.05
N VAL A 28 -12.16 5.60 11.83
CA VAL A 28 -11.18 6.23 12.72
C VAL A 28 -11.10 5.43 14.02
N LYS A 29 -9.95 4.81 14.28
CA LYS A 29 -9.69 4.04 15.49
C LYS A 29 -9.10 4.88 16.62
N SER A 30 -8.35 5.91 16.27
CA SER A 30 -7.75 6.83 17.23
C SER A 30 -7.76 8.24 16.68
N ARG A 31 -8.08 9.20 17.57
CA ARG A 31 -7.98 10.63 17.34
C ARG A 31 -7.42 11.28 18.61
N ALA A 32 -6.38 12.07 18.48
CA ALA A 32 -5.77 12.74 19.62
C ALA A 32 -5.12 14.07 19.18
N ASP A 33 -5.04 15.01 20.12
CA ASP A 33 -4.28 16.24 19.92
C ASP A 33 -2.79 15.91 19.79
N LEU A 34 -2.13 16.64 18.89
CA LEU A 34 -0.68 16.53 18.72
C LEU A 34 0.01 17.36 19.82
N LEU A 35 1.01 16.75 20.49
CA LEU A 35 1.81 17.41 21.53
C LEU A 35 0.96 18.23 22.52
N ALA A 36 -0.10 17.63 23.07
CA ALA A 36 -1.04 18.26 23.98
C ALA A 36 -1.64 19.59 23.49
N GLY A 37 -1.85 19.74 22.18
CA GLY A 37 -2.44 20.92 21.57
C GLY A 37 -1.45 22.06 21.30
N LYS A 38 -0.14 21.78 21.27
CA LYS A 38 0.87 22.77 20.85
C LYS A 38 0.52 23.36 19.49
N SER A 39 0.62 24.70 19.38
CA SER A 39 0.44 25.42 18.13
C SER A 39 1.71 25.45 17.30
N PHE A 40 1.54 25.36 15.96
CA PHE A 40 2.60 25.45 14.96
C PHE A 40 2.33 26.65 14.05
N GLY A 41 3.06 27.74 14.26
CA GLY A 41 2.93 28.98 13.50
C GLY A 41 1.47 29.43 13.36
N SER A 42 1.09 29.91 12.18
CA SER A 42 -0.28 30.33 11.84
C SER A 42 -1.26 29.17 11.62
N ALA A 43 -0.75 27.94 11.40
CA ALA A 43 -1.60 26.76 11.24
C ALA A 43 -2.30 26.33 12.54
N GLY A 44 -1.77 26.75 13.69
CA GLY A 44 -2.35 26.46 14.99
C GLY A 44 -2.10 25.03 15.47
N ALA A 45 -3.00 24.53 16.30
CA ALA A 45 -2.88 23.17 16.85
C ALA A 45 -3.25 22.11 15.81
N TYR A 46 -2.58 20.94 15.92
CA TYR A 46 -2.80 19.79 15.07
C TYR A 46 -3.46 18.65 15.84
N GLU A 47 -4.12 17.78 15.09
CA GLU A 47 -4.57 16.47 15.56
C GLU A 47 -3.99 15.34 14.72
N LYS A 48 -3.84 14.17 15.33
CA LYS A 48 -3.46 12.93 14.66
C LYS A 48 -4.61 11.95 14.65
N LEU A 49 -4.81 11.28 13.52
CA LEU A 49 -5.84 10.27 13.32
C LEU A 49 -5.21 9.00 12.76
N SER A 50 -5.68 7.85 13.21
CA SER A 50 -5.34 6.57 12.60
C SER A 50 -6.54 5.65 12.53
N GLY A 51 -6.54 4.72 11.58
CA GLY A 51 -7.64 3.81 11.37
C GLY A 51 -7.52 3.01 10.08
N LYS A 52 -8.67 2.71 9.47
CA LYS A 52 -8.76 1.99 8.20
C LYS A 52 -9.61 2.74 7.18
N ILE A 53 -9.17 2.69 5.93
CA ILE A 53 -9.95 3.07 4.76
C ILE A 53 -10.34 1.80 4.02
N TYR A 54 -11.60 1.71 3.62
CA TYR A 54 -12.17 0.60 2.87
C TYR A 54 -12.51 1.06 1.47
N PHE A 55 -12.20 0.22 0.49
CA PHE A 55 -12.31 0.52 -0.93
C PHE A 55 -13.13 -0.55 -1.63
N ALA A 56 -13.80 -0.16 -2.73
CA ALA A 56 -14.45 -1.08 -3.64
C ALA A 56 -14.27 -0.59 -5.09
N VAL A 57 -13.42 -1.27 -5.87
CA VAL A 57 -13.08 -0.88 -7.25
C VAL A 57 -13.79 -1.77 -8.27
N ASP A 58 -14.23 -1.22 -9.39
CA ASP A 58 -14.79 -1.98 -10.50
C ASP A 58 -13.65 -2.54 -11.38
N PRO A 59 -13.46 -3.86 -11.47
CA PRO A 59 -12.42 -4.46 -12.30
C PRO A 59 -12.62 -4.18 -13.79
N ARG A 60 -13.83 -3.83 -14.23
CA ARG A 60 -14.14 -3.51 -15.63
C ARG A 60 -13.76 -2.08 -16.00
N ASN A 61 -13.56 -1.19 -15.03
CA ASN A 61 -13.11 0.17 -15.28
C ASN A 61 -11.70 0.15 -15.91
N SER A 62 -11.49 0.93 -16.97
CA SER A 62 -10.21 0.98 -17.70
C SER A 62 -9.03 1.34 -16.81
N ALA A 63 -9.23 2.18 -15.79
CA ALA A 63 -8.21 2.58 -14.82
C ALA A 63 -7.72 1.42 -13.90
N ASN A 64 -8.50 0.32 -13.81
CA ASN A 64 -8.18 -0.83 -12.96
C ASN A 64 -7.68 -2.05 -13.73
N ARG A 65 -7.88 -2.11 -15.05
CA ARG A 65 -7.52 -3.29 -15.88
C ARG A 65 -6.03 -3.62 -15.88
N ILE A 66 -5.18 -2.65 -15.58
CA ILE A 66 -3.73 -2.85 -15.49
C ILE A 66 -3.34 -3.64 -14.22
N ILE A 67 -4.23 -3.74 -13.23
CA ILE A 67 -3.97 -4.47 -12.00
C ILE A 67 -4.01 -5.97 -12.30
N ALA A 68 -2.85 -6.62 -12.20
CA ALA A 68 -2.74 -8.06 -12.42
C ALA A 68 -3.70 -8.85 -11.50
N ASP A 69 -4.35 -9.86 -12.07
CA ASP A 69 -5.28 -10.76 -11.38
C ASP A 69 -6.52 -10.09 -10.75
N ILE A 70 -6.85 -8.84 -11.09
CA ILE A 70 -8.03 -8.18 -10.53
C ILE A 70 -9.34 -8.92 -10.90
N ASP A 71 -9.39 -9.52 -12.09
CA ASP A 71 -10.55 -10.31 -12.54
C ASP A 71 -10.71 -11.62 -11.78
N ASN A 72 -9.60 -12.12 -11.21
CA ASN A 72 -9.52 -13.33 -10.39
C ASN A 72 -9.77 -13.05 -8.89
N ALA A 73 -9.94 -11.78 -8.49
CA ALA A 73 -10.28 -11.41 -7.14
C ALA A 73 -11.75 -11.71 -6.80
N PRO A 74 -12.08 -12.04 -5.56
CA PRO A 74 -13.46 -12.10 -5.09
C PRO A 74 -14.19 -10.77 -5.32
N LYS A 75 -15.45 -10.85 -5.77
CA LYS A 75 -16.28 -9.69 -6.04
C LYS A 75 -17.50 -9.68 -5.10
N ASN A 76 -17.88 -8.49 -4.66
CA ASN A 76 -19.11 -8.30 -3.90
C ASN A 76 -20.36 -8.40 -4.81
N ALA A 77 -21.55 -8.26 -4.24
CA ALA A 77 -22.83 -8.34 -4.96
C ALA A 77 -22.97 -7.30 -6.10
N ALA A 78 -22.22 -6.19 -6.03
CA ALA A 78 -22.18 -5.17 -7.08
C ALA A 78 -21.10 -5.46 -8.15
N GLY A 79 -20.38 -6.58 -8.05
CA GLY A 79 -19.29 -6.96 -8.97
C GLY A 79 -17.98 -6.22 -8.73
N LYS A 80 -17.82 -5.52 -7.59
CA LYS A 80 -16.63 -4.78 -7.22
C LYS A 80 -15.68 -5.60 -6.36
N VAL A 81 -14.39 -5.35 -6.48
CA VAL A 81 -13.34 -5.95 -5.65
C VAL A 81 -13.14 -5.07 -4.41
N GLU A 82 -13.30 -5.68 -3.22
CA GLU A 82 -13.18 -5.00 -1.94
C GLU A 82 -11.83 -5.26 -1.29
N PHE A 83 -11.26 -4.21 -0.68
CA PHE A 83 -10.02 -4.27 0.08
C PHE A 83 -9.96 -3.13 1.08
N SER A 84 -8.93 -3.11 1.94
CA SER A 84 -8.76 -2.04 2.92
C SER A 84 -7.30 -1.73 3.18
N SER A 85 -7.05 -0.58 3.79
CA SER A 85 -5.71 -0.12 4.14
C SER A 85 -5.71 0.60 5.48
N ASP A 86 -4.63 0.44 6.23
CA ASP A 86 -4.37 1.30 7.39
C ASP A 86 -4.02 2.70 6.91
N PHE A 87 -4.42 3.72 7.67
CA PHE A 87 -4.03 5.11 7.44
C PHE A 87 -3.50 5.78 8.72
N TYR A 88 -2.70 6.80 8.51
CA TYR A 88 -2.26 7.75 9.53
C TYR A 88 -2.28 9.16 8.95
N ILE A 89 -2.95 10.09 9.63
CA ILE A 89 -3.11 11.47 9.18
C ILE A 89 -2.75 12.41 10.33
N ILE A 90 -1.99 13.45 10.01
CA ILE A 90 -1.73 14.58 10.89
C ILE A 90 -2.24 15.84 10.18
N LYS A 91 -3.16 16.57 10.78
CA LYS A 91 -3.76 17.73 10.13
C LYS A 91 -4.01 18.89 11.11
N PRO A 92 -4.08 20.14 10.62
CA PRO A 92 -4.57 21.24 11.43
C PRO A 92 -5.95 20.92 12.02
N LYS A 93 -6.20 21.22 13.28
CA LYS A 93 -7.55 21.11 13.88
C LYS A 93 -8.52 22.03 13.15
N GLU A 94 -8.06 23.26 12.86
CA GLU A 94 -8.79 24.23 12.06
C GLU A 94 -8.22 24.23 10.64
N LEU A 95 -8.77 23.42 9.74
CA LEU A 95 -8.29 23.25 8.36
C LEU A 95 -8.16 24.55 7.56
N LYS A 96 -8.99 25.59 7.90
CA LYS A 96 -8.89 26.91 7.27
C LYS A 96 -7.55 27.62 7.53
N ASN A 97 -6.85 27.25 8.61
CA ASN A 97 -5.53 27.78 8.96
C ASN A 97 -4.39 27.02 8.27
N GLY A 98 -4.70 25.87 7.69
CA GLY A 98 -3.75 25.11 6.88
C GLY A 98 -3.57 25.72 5.48
N ASN A 99 -2.58 25.22 4.74
CA ASN A 99 -2.26 25.68 3.38
C ASN A 99 -3.14 25.06 2.27
N GLY A 100 -4.11 24.20 2.65
CA GLY A 100 -5.00 23.52 1.71
C GLY A 100 -4.32 22.39 0.90
N SER A 101 -3.15 21.92 1.33
CA SER A 101 -2.39 20.90 0.63
C SER A 101 -2.22 19.64 1.46
N VAL A 102 -2.35 18.49 0.80
CA VAL A 102 -1.93 17.19 1.30
C VAL A 102 -0.47 16.98 0.92
N LEU A 103 0.39 16.65 1.88
CA LEU A 103 1.67 16.01 1.63
C LEU A 103 1.53 14.52 1.99
N PHE A 104 1.57 13.68 0.96
CA PHE A 104 1.44 12.23 1.08
C PHE A 104 2.79 11.57 0.97
N GLU A 105 3.15 10.71 1.93
CA GLU A 105 4.29 9.83 1.78
C GLU A 105 3.84 8.40 1.49
N VAL A 106 4.41 7.80 0.45
CA VAL A 106 4.32 6.36 0.23
C VAL A 106 5.08 5.64 1.33
N SER A 107 4.36 4.95 2.21
CA SER A 107 4.94 4.23 3.36
C SER A 107 5.94 3.18 2.90
N ASN A 108 7.23 3.34 3.27
CA ASN A 108 8.26 2.35 2.98
C ASN A 108 8.19 1.24 4.02
N ARG A 109 7.72 0.05 3.65
CA ARG A 109 7.49 -1.08 4.56
C ARG A 109 6.64 -0.69 5.79
N GLY A 110 5.62 0.12 5.56
CA GLY A 110 4.72 0.61 6.61
C GLY A 110 5.30 1.68 7.54
N ASN A 111 6.51 2.20 7.24
CA ASN A 111 7.15 3.26 8.03
C ASN A 111 6.65 4.65 7.61
N LYS A 112 6.93 5.63 8.46
CA LYS A 112 6.70 7.05 8.26
C LYS A 112 8.03 7.77 8.31
N GLY A 113 8.62 8.10 7.15
CA GLY A 113 9.95 8.69 7.03
C GLY A 113 9.95 10.18 6.74
N MET A 114 8.84 10.72 6.24
CA MET A 114 8.72 12.08 5.75
C MET A 114 9.20 13.13 6.78
N LEU A 115 8.83 12.96 8.05
CA LEU A 115 9.24 13.88 9.11
C LEU A 115 10.76 13.92 9.30
N GLY A 116 11.44 12.78 9.13
CA GLY A 116 12.90 12.73 9.15
C GLY A 116 13.54 13.43 7.95
N PHE A 117 12.89 13.40 6.78
CA PHE A 117 13.41 14.05 5.58
C PHE A 117 13.25 15.57 5.59
N PHE A 118 12.14 16.08 6.11
CA PHE A 118 11.79 17.51 5.99
C PHE A 118 11.92 18.28 7.31
N ASP A 119 11.72 17.62 8.46
CA ASP A 119 11.67 18.25 9.79
C ASP A 119 12.86 17.84 10.68
N PHE A 120 13.83 17.06 10.16
CA PHE A 120 14.95 16.50 10.95
C PHE A 120 14.49 15.68 12.16
N ALA A 121 13.31 15.08 12.07
CA ALA A 121 12.71 14.33 13.16
C ALA A 121 13.39 12.98 13.40
N SER A 122 13.27 12.46 14.62
CA SER A 122 13.63 11.10 14.95
C SER A 122 12.70 10.09 14.26
N ALA A 123 13.23 8.94 13.86
CA ALA A 123 12.43 7.89 13.25
C ALA A 123 11.37 7.36 14.22
N SER A 124 10.11 7.37 13.81
CA SER A 124 8.99 6.85 14.60
C SER A 124 7.94 6.20 13.70
N LEU A 125 7.41 5.04 14.13
CA LEU A 125 6.27 4.39 13.47
C LEU A 125 4.93 5.05 13.84
N ALA A 126 4.87 5.64 15.04
CA ALA A 126 3.69 6.32 15.57
C ALA A 126 4.12 7.62 16.27
N PRO A 127 4.42 8.70 15.53
CA PRO A 127 4.94 9.95 16.08
C PRO A 127 4.07 10.48 17.23
N GLN A 128 4.70 10.75 18.39
CA GLN A 128 3.99 11.19 19.60
C GLN A 128 4.75 12.27 20.38
N ASN A 129 6.08 12.17 20.44
CA ASN A 129 6.94 13.05 21.23
C ASN A 129 7.44 14.23 20.38
N ALA A 130 7.93 15.28 21.02
CA ALA A 130 8.45 16.46 20.31
C ALA A 130 9.57 16.10 19.32
N SER A 131 10.48 15.16 19.71
CA SER A 131 11.57 14.69 18.84
C SER A 131 11.09 13.98 17.56
N ASP A 132 9.86 13.42 17.58
CA ASP A 132 9.27 12.75 16.43
C ASP A 132 8.77 13.72 15.35
N PHE A 133 8.77 15.03 15.67
CA PHE A 133 8.35 16.12 14.77
C PHE A 133 9.50 17.08 14.45
N GLY A 134 10.71 16.84 15.00
CA GLY A 134 11.91 17.63 14.74
C GLY A 134 11.70 19.13 14.97
N ASP A 135 12.03 19.96 13.97
CA ASP A 135 11.79 21.39 14.01
C ASP A 135 10.34 21.81 13.72
N GLY A 136 9.50 20.87 13.20
CA GLY A 136 8.09 21.09 12.91
C GLY A 136 7.82 21.90 11.65
N PHE A 137 8.79 22.01 10.75
CA PHE A 137 8.69 22.81 9.52
C PHE A 137 7.40 22.51 8.73
N LEU A 138 7.09 21.24 8.45
CA LEU A 138 5.90 20.88 7.68
C LEU A 138 4.59 21.31 8.36
N LEU A 139 4.56 21.25 9.69
CA LEU A 139 3.39 21.66 10.48
C LEU A 139 3.25 23.17 10.50
N GLU A 140 4.34 23.91 10.63
CA GLU A 140 4.34 25.38 10.55
C GLU A 140 3.91 25.90 9.16
N GLN A 141 4.24 25.14 8.10
CA GLN A 141 3.76 25.42 6.73
C GLN A 141 2.29 25.07 6.51
N GLY A 142 1.61 24.47 7.47
CA GLY A 142 0.17 24.19 7.41
C GLY A 142 -0.25 22.99 6.58
N PHE A 143 0.67 22.04 6.30
CA PHE A 143 0.33 20.83 5.54
C PHE A 143 -0.57 19.87 6.32
N THR A 144 -1.43 19.17 5.58
CA THR A 144 -2.06 17.94 6.03
C THR A 144 -1.14 16.79 5.59
N LEU A 145 -0.57 16.04 6.56
CA LEU A 145 0.34 14.93 6.30
C LEU A 145 -0.44 13.61 6.28
N VAL A 146 -0.24 12.80 5.24
CA VAL A 146 -1.01 11.57 5.01
C VAL A 146 -0.09 10.41 4.69
N TRP A 147 -0.35 9.27 5.33
CA TRP A 147 0.26 7.96 5.05
C TRP A 147 -0.82 6.90 4.93
N ILE A 148 -0.65 5.98 3.99
CA ILE A 148 -1.56 4.85 3.75
C ILE A 148 -0.71 3.61 3.54
N GLY A 149 -1.15 2.47 4.10
CA GLY A 149 -0.55 1.18 3.83
C GLY A 149 -0.88 0.74 2.41
N TRP A 150 0.10 0.49 1.58
CA TRP A 150 -0.08 0.03 0.21
C TRP A 150 0.43 -1.41 -0.02
N GLN A 151 1.30 -1.89 0.87
CA GLN A 151 1.90 -3.22 0.81
C GLN A 151 1.13 -4.19 1.71
N PHE A 152 0.88 -5.40 1.21
CA PHE A 152 0.24 -6.47 1.98
C PHE A 152 1.25 -7.26 2.83
N ASP A 153 2.51 -7.29 2.42
CA ASP A 153 3.59 -8.09 2.97
C ASP A 153 4.36 -7.42 4.12
N VAL A 154 3.83 -6.34 4.65
CA VAL A 154 4.33 -5.69 5.87
C VAL A 154 3.90 -6.52 7.08
N PRO A 155 4.83 -6.99 7.94
CA PRO A 155 4.49 -7.67 9.19
C PRO A 155 3.64 -6.78 10.10
N SER A 156 2.71 -7.40 10.83
CA SER A 156 1.90 -6.68 11.82
C SER A 156 2.79 -6.16 12.94
N ARG A 157 2.76 -4.84 13.14
CA ARG A 157 3.48 -4.15 14.23
C ARG A 157 2.77 -2.86 14.58
N GLU A 158 2.90 -2.43 15.83
CA GLU A 158 2.30 -1.19 16.30
C GLU A 158 2.79 0.01 15.47
N GLY A 159 1.87 0.84 15.01
CA GLY A 159 2.16 2.00 14.17
C GLY A 159 2.57 1.69 12.73
N GLY A 160 2.80 0.43 12.37
CA GLY A 160 3.06 0.01 10.99
C GLY A 160 1.79 0.05 10.14
N LEU A 161 1.92 0.47 8.88
CA LEU A 161 0.79 0.58 7.95
C LEU A 161 0.86 -0.51 6.87
N ARG A 162 -0.26 -1.22 6.63
CA ARG A 162 -0.35 -2.25 5.60
C ARG A 162 -1.67 -2.21 4.84
N ALA A 163 -1.66 -2.79 3.65
CA ALA A 163 -2.88 -3.08 2.89
C ALA A 163 -3.39 -4.50 3.23
N TYR A 164 -4.71 -4.67 3.19
CA TYR A 164 -5.41 -5.94 3.37
C TYR A 164 -6.10 -6.27 2.05
N LEU A 165 -5.44 -7.07 1.25
CA LEU A 165 -5.79 -7.31 -0.14
C LEU A 165 -6.45 -8.69 -0.30
N PRO A 166 -7.42 -8.84 -1.22
CA PRO A 166 -8.03 -10.12 -1.53
C PRO A 166 -7.03 -11.06 -2.19
N ILE A 167 -7.26 -12.35 -2.02
CA ILE A 167 -6.51 -13.41 -2.67
C ILE A 167 -7.16 -13.73 -4.02
N ALA A 168 -6.37 -13.72 -5.08
CA ALA A 168 -6.81 -14.16 -6.40
C ALA A 168 -6.98 -15.69 -6.46
N ARG A 169 -7.96 -16.15 -7.24
CA ARG A 169 -8.28 -17.56 -7.45
C ARG A 169 -8.47 -17.85 -8.92
N GLU A 170 -8.22 -19.09 -9.32
CA GLU A 170 -8.64 -19.58 -10.64
C GLU A 170 -10.17 -19.47 -10.81
N VAL A 171 -10.64 -19.45 -12.04
CA VAL A 171 -12.08 -19.32 -12.36
C VAL A 171 -12.93 -20.42 -11.68
N ASP A 172 -12.36 -21.60 -11.47
CA ASP A 172 -12.98 -22.72 -10.78
C ASP A 172 -12.79 -22.71 -9.25
N GLY A 173 -12.22 -21.63 -8.69
CA GLY A 173 -11.97 -21.43 -7.26
C GLY A 173 -10.71 -22.09 -6.71
N ARG A 174 -9.95 -22.83 -7.52
CA ARG A 174 -8.67 -23.40 -7.10
C ARG A 174 -7.63 -22.32 -6.77
N PRO A 175 -6.65 -22.60 -5.89
CA PRO A 175 -5.52 -21.72 -5.66
C PRO A 175 -4.72 -21.46 -6.95
N ILE A 176 -4.42 -20.18 -7.22
CA ILE A 176 -3.40 -19.84 -8.21
C ILE A 176 -2.05 -20.21 -7.61
N GLN A 177 -1.24 -20.96 -8.36
CA GLN A 177 0.09 -21.38 -7.95
C GLN A 177 1.14 -20.83 -8.90
N GLY A 178 2.33 -20.50 -8.36
CA GLY A 178 3.44 -20.00 -9.16
C GLY A 178 4.79 -20.27 -8.49
N LEU A 179 5.84 -20.24 -9.30
CA LEU A 179 7.21 -20.34 -8.80
C LEU A 179 7.62 -18.99 -8.20
N VAL A 180 8.20 -19.05 -7.00
CA VAL A 180 8.84 -17.95 -6.31
C VAL A 180 10.32 -18.26 -6.16
N ARG A 181 11.14 -17.24 -6.38
CA ARG A 181 12.57 -17.28 -6.10
C ARG A 181 12.89 -16.30 -4.97
N SER A 182 13.59 -16.80 -3.96
CA SER A 182 14.16 -16.01 -2.89
C SER A 182 15.67 -16.25 -2.84
N ASP A 183 16.44 -15.19 -2.60
CA ASP A 183 17.89 -15.29 -2.39
C ASP A 183 18.31 -14.53 -1.13
N PHE A 184 19.35 -15.04 -0.46
CA PHE A 184 19.92 -14.43 0.73
C PHE A 184 21.42 -14.71 0.84
N GLU A 185 22.13 -13.79 1.49
CA GLU A 185 23.55 -13.87 1.76
C GLU A 185 23.77 -13.60 3.25
N PRO A 186 24.04 -14.64 4.06
CA PRO A 186 24.31 -14.46 5.48
C PRO A 186 25.62 -13.73 5.73
N VAL A 187 25.63 -12.80 6.70
CA VAL A 187 26.86 -12.14 7.16
C VAL A 187 27.60 -12.97 8.20
N GLU A 188 26.89 -13.84 8.88
CA GLU A 188 27.39 -14.82 9.86
C GLU A 188 26.72 -16.18 9.63
N LYS A 189 27.22 -17.24 10.26
CA LYS A 189 26.61 -18.56 10.15
C LYS A 189 25.26 -18.58 10.86
N ILE A 190 24.18 -18.90 10.13
CA ILE A 190 22.81 -18.95 10.64
C ILE A 190 22.18 -20.31 10.32
N ALA A 191 21.32 -20.80 11.19
CA ALA A 191 20.61 -22.07 10.98
C ALA A 191 19.27 -21.88 10.24
N GLU A 192 18.71 -20.68 10.24
CA GLU A 192 17.43 -20.35 9.61
C GLU A 192 17.54 -19.03 8.84
N ALA A 193 16.95 -19.00 7.64
CA ALA A 193 16.87 -17.82 6.79
C ALA A 193 15.45 -17.57 6.33
N SER A 194 15.01 -16.31 6.40
CA SER A 194 13.72 -15.88 5.85
C SER A 194 13.73 -15.96 4.32
N LEU A 195 12.60 -16.34 3.74
CA LEU A 195 12.36 -16.29 2.28
C LEU A 195 11.94 -14.90 1.81
N ALA A 196 11.73 -13.95 2.72
CA ALA A 196 11.46 -12.56 2.38
C ALA A 196 12.69 -11.69 2.54
N ASP A 197 12.82 -10.69 1.66
CA ASP A 197 13.85 -9.66 1.78
C ASP A 197 13.46 -8.60 2.82
N ARG A 198 14.45 -8.11 3.56
CA ARG A 198 14.40 -6.87 4.37
C ARG A 198 13.18 -6.74 5.30
N GLY A 199 12.76 -7.83 5.92
CA GLY A 199 11.67 -7.82 6.91
C GLY A 199 10.27 -7.75 6.32
N HIS A 200 10.09 -8.11 5.05
CA HIS A 200 8.78 -8.41 4.48
C HIS A 200 8.27 -9.78 4.95
N MET A 201 7.00 -10.07 4.73
CA MET A 201 6.46 -11.42 4.83
C MET A 201 6.66 -12.15 3.51
N ALA A 202 7.30 -13.33 3.57
CA ALA A 202 7.44 -14.18 2.40
C ALA A 202 6.10 -14.77 1.96
N TYR A 203 5.98 -15.09 0.68
CA TYR A 203 4.99 -16.05 0.21
C TYR A 203 5.32 -17.43 0.82
N ALA A 204 4.34 -18.07 1.44
CA ALA A 204 4.53 -19.40 2.01
C ALA A 204 4.67 -20.45 0.91
N VAL A 205 5.49 -21.48 1.16
CA VAL A 205 5.55 -22.64 0.27
C VAL A 205 4.19 -23.35 0.24
N ALA A 206 3.72 -23.75 -0.95
CA ALA A 206 2.44 -24.43 -1.12
C ALA A 206 2.49 -25.86 -0.59
N ASP A 207 3.52 -26.60 -0.95
CA ASP A 207 3.81 -27.95 -0.45
C ASP A 207 5.31 -28.06 -0.10
N PRO A 208 5.65 -28.11 1.19
CA PRO A 208 7.05 -28.26 1.63
C PRO A 208 7.73 -29.52 1.11
N LYS A 209 6.97 -30.54 0.70
CA LYS A 209 7.48 -31.83 0.22
C LYS A 209 7.57 -31.91 -1.30
N ASP A 210 7.12 -30.89 -2.04
CA ASP A 210 7.19 -30.88 -3.50
C ASP A 210 8.67 -31.03 -3.93
N PRO A 211 9.02 -32.08 -4.73
CA PRO A 211 10.38 -32.32 -5.20
C PRO A 211 10.91 -31.21 -6.14
N ALA A 212 10.02 -30.34 -6.65
CA ALA A 212 10.39 -29.17 -7.44
C ALA A 212 10.96 -28.03 -6.60
N ASN A 213 10.85 -28.07 -5.27
CA ASN A 213 11.49 -27.09 -4.38
C ASN A 213 13.00 -27.33 -4.35
N VAL A 214 13.78 -26.33 -4.73
CA VAL A 214 15.24 -26.43 -4.88
C VAL A 214 15.93 -25.36 -4.08
N LEU A 215 16.95 -25.76 -3.33
CA LEU A 215 17.91 -24.85 -2.69
C LEU A 215 19.27 -25.01 -3.39
N THR A 216 19.84 -23.89 -3.80
CA THR A 216 21.19 -23.85 -4.38
C THR A 216 22.10 -22.91 -3.61
N VAL A 217 23.40 -23.09 -3.75
CA VAL A 217 24.44 -22.21 -3.21
C VAL A 217 25.47 -21.90 -4.28
N ARG A 218 26.00 -20.67 -4.23
CA ARG A 218 27.11 -20.21 -5.08
C ARG A 218 28.02 -19.25 -4.31
N ASP A 219 29.25 -19.11 -4.78
CA ASP A 219 30.28 -18.29 -4.11
C ASP A 219 30.27 -16.83 -4.60
N THR A 220 29.82 -16.59 -5.84
CA THR A 220 29.77 -15.25 -6.47
C THR A 220 28.48 -15.13 -7.28
N ALA A 221 28.07 -13.89 -7.61
CA ALA A 221 26.86 -13.60 -8.36
C ALA A 221 26.80 -14.36 -9.71
N ASP A 222 27.92 -14.50 -10.39
CA ASP A 222 28.04 -15.17 -11.70
C ASP A 222 28.58 -16.59 -11.57
N GLY A 223 28.82 -17.08 -10.35
CA GLY A 223 29.37 -18.40 -10.07
C GLY A 223 28.37 -19.53 -10.34
N PRO A 224 28.90 -20.77 -10.56
CA PRO A 224 28.06 -21.93 -10.78
C PRO A 224 27.22 -22.26 -9.54
N ARG A 225 25.91 -22.51 -9.75
CA ARG A 225 25.01 -22.97 -8.70
C ARG A 225 25.24 -24.44 -8.40
N ARG A 226 25.39 -24.76 -7.12
CA ARG A 226 25.46 -26.14 -6.62
C ARG A 226 24.18 -26.43 -5.85
N THR A 227 23.47 -27.47 -6.24
CA THR A 227 22.24 -27.89 -5.55
C THR A 227 22.60 -28.50 -4.18
N ILE A 228 21.89 -28.09 -3.14
CA ILE A 228 21.95 -28.69 -1.81
C ILE A 228 20.91 -29.80 -1.76
N ALA A 229 21.36 -31.02 -1.36
CA ALA A 229 20.49 -32.19 -1.27
C ALA A 229 19.28 -31.92 -0.38
N ARG A 230 18.11 -32.42 -0.78
CA ARG A 230 16.82 -32.06 -0.16
C ARG A 230 16.71 -32.48 1.31
N ASP A 231 17.39 -33.51 1.72
CA ASP A 231 17.46 -34.04 3.10
C ASP A 231 18.34 -33.23 4.03
N LEU A 232 19.09 -32.25 3.52
CA LEU A 232 19.95 -31.36 4.31
C LEU A 232 19.26 -30.07 4.75
N TRP A 233 18.05 -29.78 4.29
CA TRP A 233 17.31 -28.54 4.59
C TRP A 233 15.80 -28.77 4.59
N GLU A 234 15.07 -27.91 5.26
CA GLU A 234 13.62 -27.96 5.35
C GLU A 234 13.01 -26.56 5.36
N PHE A 235 11.73 -26.46 5.02
CA PHE A 235 10.94 -25.25 5.30
C PHE A 235 10.51 -25.23 6.77
N THR A 236 10.38 -24.02 7.33
CA THR A 236 9.75 -23.83 8.64
C THR A 236 8.26 -24.22 8.60
N PRO A 237 7.62 -24.50 9.74
CA PRO A 237 6.22 -24.92 9.77
C PRO A 237 5.24 -23.90 9.15
N ASP A 238 5.58 -22.60 9.17
CA ASP A 238 4.80 -21.55 8.52
C ASP A 238 5.11 -21.39 7.03
N GLY A 239 6.08 -22.15 6.52
CA GLY A 239 6.50 -22.17 5.12
C GLY A 239 7.17 -20.89 4.61
N ARG A 240 7.61 -20.00 5.52
CA ARG A 240 8.16 -18.67 5.16
C ARG A 240 9.65 -18.52 5.39
N SER A 241 10.30 -19.52 5.95
CA SER A 241 11.75 -19.59 6.14
C SER A 241 12.26 -20.97 5.74
N VAL A 242 13.55 -21.09 5.58
CA VAL A 242 14.25 -22.36 5.40
C VAL A 242 15.24 -22.59 6.53
N ARG A 243 15.39 -23.85 6.94
CA ARG A 243 16.35 -24.32 7.94
C ARG A 243 17.35 -25.29 7.35
N MET A 244 18.58 -25.19 7.79
CA MET A 244 19.65 -26.14 7.48
C MET A 244 20.40 -26.44 8.79
N PRO A 245 20.36 -27.68 9.33
CA PRO A 245 21.00 -28.03 10.60
C PRO A 245 22.49 -27.72 10.65
N GLN A 246 23.22 -27.90 9.51
CA GLN A 246 24.64 -27.57 9.41
C GLN A 246 24.91 -26.06 9.36
N GLY A 247 23.86 -25.25 9.17
CA GLY A 247 23.91 -23.81 9.03
C GLY A 247 24.24 -23.35 7.60
N PHE A 248 23.75 -22.15 7.27
CA PHE A 248 24.11 -21.40 6.05
C PHE A 248 25.41 -20.66 6.31
N GLU A 249 26.42 -20.92 5.49
CA GLU A 249 27.75 -20.32 5.63
C GLU A 249 27.74 -18.85 5.21
N PRO A 250 28.49 -17.96 5.90
CA PRO A 250 28.57 -16.54 5.56
C PRO A 250 29.23 -16.33 4.19
N ARG A 251 28.86 -15.21 3.55
CA ARG A 251 29.42 -14.79 2.24
C ARG A 251 29.16 -15.80 1.11
N LYS A 252 28.15 -16.64 1.26
CA LYS A 252 27.63 -17.51 0.21
C LYS A 252 26.25 -17.00 -0.20
N ILE A 253 25.95 -17.06 -1.48
CA ILE A 253 24.63 -16.68 -2.00
C ILE A 253 23.81 -17.96 -2.09
N TYR A 254 22.77 -18.02 -1.27
CA TYR A 254 21.77 -19.10 -1.30
C TYR A 254 20.57 -18.65 -2.11
N GLU A 255 20.00 -19.55 -2.88
CA GLU A 255 18.81 -19.28 -3.69
C GLU A 255 17.82 -20.43 -3.54
N VAL A 256 16.60 -20.10 -3.11
CA VAL A 256 15.48 -21.04 -2.97
C VAL A 256 14.49 -20.78 -4.09
N VAL A 257 14.20 -21.78 -4.90
CA VAL A 257 13.09 -21.76 -5.87
C VAL A 257 12.03 -22.74 -5.36
N TYR A 258 10.84 -22.26 -5.17
CA TYR A 258 9.75 -23.05 -4.63
C TYR A 258 8.41 -22.65 -5.23
N LYS A 259 7.42 -23.54 -5.17
CA LYS A 259 6.05 -23.22 -5.56
C LYS A 259 5.31 -22.60 -4.38
N SER A 260 4.71 -21.44 -4.61
CA SER A 260 3.79 -20.79 -3.69
C SER A 260 2.37 -20.77 -4.25
N GLN A 261 1.40 -20.35 -3.43
CA GLN A 261 -0.01 -20.23 -3.81
C GLN A 261 -0.66 -19.03 -3.13
N ASP A 262 -1.92 -18.77 -3.52
CA ASP A 262 -2.76 -17.75 -2.91
C ASP A 262 -2.18 -16.32 -3.04
N PRO A 263 -1.87 -15.85 -4.27
CA PRO A 263 -1.30 -14.53 -4.45
C PRO A 263 -2.33 -13.44 -4.08
N PRO A 264 -1.97 -12.49 -3.20
CA PRO A 264 -2.76 -11.27 -3.03
C PRO A 264 -2.72 -10.41 -4.30
N VAL A 265 -3.82 -9.72 -4.59
CA VAL A 265 -3.90 -8.79 -5.75
C VAL A 265 -3.11 -7.52 -5.43
N ALA A 266 -1.78 -7.61 -5.49
CA ALA A 266 -0.85 -6.59 -4.98
C ALA A 266 -1.02 -5.21 -5.64
N GLY A 267 -1.40 -5.15 -6.92
CA GLY A 267 -1.64 -3.90 -7.65
C GLY A 267 -2.74 -3.02 -7.06
N LEU A 268 -3.63 -3.58 -6.22
CA LEU A 268 -4.64 -2.80 -5.48
C LEU A 268 -4.01 -1.78 -4.51
N GLY A 269 -2.74 -1.95 -4.13
CA GLY A 269 -2.02 -0.94 -3.36
C GLY A 269 -1.85 0.39 -4.10
N LEU A 270 -1.71 0.35 -5.44
CA LEU A 270 -1.69 1.55 -6.29
C LEU A 270 -3.06 2.23 -6.32
N ALA A 271 -4.13 1.44 -6.48
CA ALA A 271 -5.51 1.94 -6.43
C ALA A 271 -5.86 2.53 -5.06
N ALA A 272 -5.40 1.92 -3.94
CA ALA A 272 -5.59 2.45 -2.60
C ALA A 272 -5.09 3.89 -2.47
N VAL A 273 -3.87 4.17 -2.96
CA VAL A 273 -3.28 5.51 -2.92
C VAL A 273 -4.03 6.47 -3.82
N ARG A 274 -4.36 6.07 -5.06
CA ARG A 274 -5.15 6.86 -6.00
C ARG A 274 -6.47 7.30 -5.39
N ASP A 275 -7.25 6.34 -4.92
CA ASP A 275 -8.63 6.57 -4.50
C ASP A 275 -8.71 7.31 -3.17
N ALA A 276 -7.80 7.05 -2.23
CA ALA A 276 -7.74 7.77 -0.97
C ALA A 276 -7.38 9.25 -1.17
N ILE A 277 -6.36 9.56 -1.99
CA ILE A 277 -5.96 10.95 -2.25
C ILE A 277 -7.02 11.68 -3.08
N SER A 278 -7.62 11.02 -4.07
CA SER A 278 -8.74 11.56 -4.82
C SER A 278 -9.92 11.88 -3.90
N HIS A 279 -10.26 10.97 -2.96
CA HIS A 279 -11.32 11.19 -1.99
C HIS A 279 -11.04 12.40 -1.07
N LEU A 280 -9.80 12.56 -0.59
CA LEU A 280 -9.42 13.71 0.24
C LEU A 280 -9.50 15.06 -0.52
N LYS A 281 -9.22 15.06 -1.83
CA LYS A 281 -9.27 16.28 -2.66
C LYS A 281 -10.69 16.63 -3.12
N TYR A 282 -11.44 15.65 -3.57
CA TYR A 282 -12.68 15.86 -4.32
C TYR A 282 -13.95 15.40 -3.59
N GLY A 283 -13.79 14.53 -2.60
CA GLY A 283 -14.87 13.99 -1.79
C GLY A 283 -15.13 14.78 -0.51
N THR A 284 -15.91 14.18 0.36
CA THR A 284 -16.10 14.58 1.75
C THR A 284 -15.69 13.44 2.65
N ALA A 285 -14.92 13.74 3.70
CA ALA A 285 -14.51 12.77 4.72
C ALA A 285 -14.94 13.25 6.12
N PRO A 286 -16.23 13.15 6.46
CA PRO A 286 -16.76 13.65 7.73
C PRO A 286 -16.13 12.96 8.94
N GLU A 287 -15.77 11.68 8.81
CA GLU A 287 -15.08 10.90 9.84
C GLU A 287 -13.72 11.50 10.19
N LEU A 288 -13.05 12.11 9.20
CA LEU A 288 -11.78 12.82 9.34
C LEU A 288 -11.97 14.32 9.65
N SER A 289 -13.20 14.80 9.71
CA SER A 289 -13.53 16.24 9.79
C SER A 289 -12.89 17.04 8.64
N ILE A 290 -12.92 16.49 7.42
CA ILE A 290 -12.40 17.11 6.19
C ILE A 290 -13.58 17.37 5.25
N PRO A 291 -14.05 18.65 5.15
CA PRO A 291 -15.07 19.04 4.18
C PRO A 291 -14.53 18.99 2.74
N SER A 292 -15.43 18.82 1.79
CA SER A 292 -15.07 18.88 0.35
C SER A 292 -14.45 20.23 -0.01
N GLY A 293 -13.44 20.20 -0.88
CA GLY A 293 -12.81 21.40 -1.46
C GLY A 293 -11.87 22.18 -0.52
N VAL A 294 -11.65 21.72 0.71
CA VAL A 294 -10.67 22.34 1.62
C VAL A 294 -9.25 21.95 1.23
N LEU A 295 -9.02 20.68 0.91
CA LEU A 295 -7.74 20.19 0.42
C LEU A 295 -7.73 20.26 -1.12
N LYS A 296 -7.05 21.26 -1.66
CA LYS A 296 -7.06 21.60 -3.10
C LYS A 296 -5.91 20.95 -3.86
N HIS A 297 -4.79 20.71 -3.17
CA HIS A 297 -3.57 20.21 -3.77
C HIS A 297 -3.09 18.96 -3.05
N ALA A 298 -2.44 18.07 -3.79
CA ALA A 298 -1.77 16.90 -3.23
C ALA A 298 -0.38 16.77 -3.83
N ILE A 299 0.61 16.58 -2.96
CA ILE A 299 2.00 16.33 -3.32
C ILE A 299 2.36 14.95 -2.80
N GLY A 300 2.86 14.07 -3.67
CA GLY A 300 3.34 12.74 -3.32
C GLY A 300 4.86 12.75 -3.10
N PHE A 301 5.30 12.13 -2.01
CA PHE A 301 6.71 11.91 -1.69
C PHE A 301 7.03 10.42 -1.54
N GLY A 302 8.17 9.99 -2.04
CA GLY A 302 8.65 8.63 -1.86
C GLY A 302 10.14 8.49 -2.12
N ALA A 303 10.83 7.81 -1.21
CA ALA A 303 12.26 7.56 -1.29
C ALA A 303 12.57 6.06 -1.43
N SER A 304 13.57 5.69 -2.24
CA SER A 304 14.01 4.31 -2.48
C SER A 304 12.88 3.43 -3.04
N GLN A 305 12.41 2.40 -2.34
CA GLN A 305 11.28 1.57 -2.73
C GLN A 305 10.02 2.42 -2.98
N SER A 306 9.73 3.36 -2.11
CA SER A 306 8.58 4.27 -2.24
C SER A 306 8.73 5.23 -3.43
N GLY A 307 9.96 5.61 -3.78
CA GLY A 307 10.25 6.33 -5.03
C GLY A 307 9.98 5.47 -6.26
N ARG A 308 10.35 4.19 -6.25
CA ARG A 308 10.01 3.24 -7.34
C ARG A 308 8.50 3.06 -7.47
N PHE A 309 7.78 2.98 -6.34
CA PHE A 309 6.32 2.96 -6.33
C PHE A 309 5.73 4.17 -7.07
N LEU A 310 6.13 5.40 -6.71
CA LEU A 310 5.62 6.61 -7.36
C LEU A 310 5.96 6.65 -8.86
N ARG A 311 7.13 6.17 -9.25
CA ARG A 311 7.49 6.05 -10.66
C ARG A 311 6.58 5.07 -11.41
N THR A 312 6.32 3.88 -10.85
CA THR A 312 5.38 2.90 -11.38
C THR A 312 3.96 3.49 -11.43
N TYR A 313 3.53 4.14 -10.37
CA TYR A 313 2.24 4.80 -10.22
C TYR A 313 1.94 5.77 -11.38
N VAL A 314 2.90 6.64 -11.72
CA VAL A 314 2.75 7.56 -12.85
C VAL A 314 2.81 6.83 -14.19
N TYR A 315 3.75 5.91 -14.34
CA TYR A 315 3.95 5.17 -15.59
C TYR A 315 2.72 4.34 -15.98
N ASP A 316 2.07 3.75 -14.99
CA ASP A 316 0.89 2.89 -15.17
C ASP A 316 -0.44 3.68 -15.11
N GLY A 317 -0.38 5.02 -15.08
CA GLY A 317 -1.55 5.89 -15.23
C GLY A 317 -2.36 6.13 -13.96
N PHE A 318 -1.91 5.68 -12.78
CA PHE A 318 -2.65 5.86 -11.52
C PHE A 318 -2.74 7.31 -11.03
N ASN A 319 -2.00 8.26 -11.62
CA ASN A 319 -2.15 9.68 -11.28
C ASN A 319 -3.43 10.33 -11.84
N GLU A 320 -4.29 9.53 -12.42
CA GLU A 320 -5.64 9.87 -12.84
C GLU A 320 -6.63 8.92 -12.15
N ASP A 321 -7.69 9.46 -11.54
CA ASP A 321 -8.72 8.65 -10.89
C ASP A 321 -9.75 8.11 -11.91
N GLU A 322 -10.66 7.27 -11.45
CA GLU A 322 -11.71 6.68 -12.30
C GLU A 322 -12.66 7.71 -12.93
N SER A 323 -12.61 8.97 -12.51
CA SER A 323 -13.36 10.10 -13.05
C SER A 323 -12.49 11.05 -13.88
N HIS A 324 -11.30 10.60 -14.30
CA HIS A 324 -10.33 11.37 -15.08
C HIS A 324 -9.83 12.64 -14.39
N ARG A 325 -9.80 12.67 -13.07
CA ARG A 325 -9.29 13.79 -12.28
C ARG A 325 -7.87 13.52 -11.82
N ARG A 326 -7.05 14.57 -11.79
CA ARG A 326 -5.65 14.48 -11.35
C ARG A 326 -5.56 14.19 -9.86
N VAL A 327 -4.85 13.13 -9.49
CA VAL A 327 -4.63 12.75 -8.10
C VAL A 327 -3.57 13.64 -7.45
N PHE A 328 -2.32 13.52 -7.85
CA PHE A 328 -1.23 14.36 -7.37
C PHE A 328 -0.94 15.51 -8.34
N ASP A 329 -0.78 16.70 -7.78
CA ASP A 329 -0.38 17.91 -8.53
C ASP A 329 1.13 18.00 -8.68
N GLY A 330 1.90 17.35 -7.79
CA GLY A 330 3.35 17.24 -7.83
C GLY A 330 3.83 15.94 -7.18
N LEU A 331 5.00 15.46 -7.61
CA LEU A 331 5.64 14.26 -7.07
C LEU A 331 7.12 14.51 -6.81
N MET A 332 7.57 14.18 -5.61
CA MET A 332 8.96 14.16 -5.21
C MET A 332 9.45 12.71 -5.14
N ILE A 333 10.17 12.28 -6.18
CA ILE A 333 10.64 10.90 -6.37
C ILE A 333 12.13 10.85 -6.06
N GLU A 334 12.46 10.40 -4.87
CA GLU A 334 13.83 10.38 -4.36
C GLU A 334 14.45 8.98 -4.50
N ARG A 335 15.67 8.89 -5.05
CA ARG A 335 16.45 7.64 -5.15
C ARG A 335 15.69 6.43 -5.69
N ALA A 336 14.87 6.63 -6.72
CA ALA A 336 14.00 5.58 -7.28
C ALA A 336 14.75 4.50 -8.08
N ALA A 337 16.03 4.70 -8.41
CA ALA A 337 16.83 3.90 -9.34
C ALA A 337 16.17 3.74 -10.73
N SER A 338 16.75 2.93 -11.62
CA SER A 338 16.23 2.74 -12.99
C SER A 338 15.14 1.66 -13.06
N ALA A 339 15.09 0.73 -12.13
CA ALA A 339 14.14 -0.37 -12.12
C ALA A 339 12.71 0.12 -11.80
N ARG A 340 11.71 -0.51 -12.42
CA ARG A 340 10.30 -0.41 -12.06
C ARG A 340 9.95 -1.52 -11.06
N GLY A 341 8.89 -1.30 -10.32
CA GLY A 341 8.41 -2.22 -9.30
C GLY A 341 8.97 -1.92 -7.91
N SER A 342 8.40 -2.55 -6.96
CA SER A 342 8.74 -2.41 -5.54
C SER A 342 9.71 -3.50 -5.10
#